data_4eb37f6e9e5087a30b1a9d1aab101ac2
#
_entry.id   4eb37f6e9e5087a30b1a9d1aab101ac2
#
_cell.length_a   1.000
_cell.length_b   1.000
_cell.length_c   1.000
_cell.angle_alpha   90.00
_cell.angle_beta   90.00
_cell.angle_gamma   90.00
#
_symmetry.space_group_name_H-M   'P 1'
#
loop_
_entity.id
_entity.type
_entity.pdbx_description
1 polymer ?
#
loop_
_entity_poly.entity_id
_entity_poly.type
_entity_poly.pdbx_seq_one_letter_code
_entity_poly.pdbx_strand_id
1 'polypeptide(L)'
;MYNKIIKMKEIIENSLQKAISYSEYRILVKELLDEGKSTGLSQSDDLLNYSLLNDKRMKRLDKTIKVSEETIAKLKDVKEPQTWLVLTEGWCGDAAQNLPVINKIAEENSNIKLKLVLRDENLELMDGFLTNGGRSIPKLIALDKDNKVINTWGPRPVVATKMVADYKAEHGSLDAEFKKDLQVWYNKNKGENVQENITSLLK
;
A
#
# COMPACT_ATOMS: atom_id res chain seq x y z
N MET A 1 19.18 -18.28 12.56
CA MET A 1 17.89 -18.27 11.82
C MET A 1 16.68 -18.18 12.75
N TYR A 2 16.54 -19.03 13.75
CA TYR A 2 15.43 -19.06 14.72
C TYR A 2 15.19 -17.72 15.45
N ASN A 3 16.23 -17.08 16.00
CA ASN A 3 16.11 -15.77 16.67
C ASN A 3 15.64 -14.64 15.73
N LYS A 4 15.95 -14.69 14.43
CA LYS A 4 15.52 -13.69 13.47
C LYS A 4 14.02 -13.80 13.16
N ILE A 5 13.49 -15.02 13.14
CA ILE A 5 12.06 -15.30 12.93
C ILE A 5 11.24 -14.83 14.13
N ILE A 6 11.68 -15.13 15.36
CA ILE A 6 11.02 -14.68 16.58
C ILE A 6 10.99 -13.15 16.63
N LYS A 7 12.11 -12.48 16.39
CA LYS A 7 12.21 -11.04 16.39
C LYS A 7 11.25 -10.40 15.35
N MET A 8 11.15 -10.96 14.14
CA MET A 8 10.24 -10.44 13.12
C MET A 8 8.78 -10.61 13.53
N LYS A 9 8.41 -11.73 14.16
CA LYS A 9 7.06 -11.94 14.68
C LYS A 9 6.69 -10.86 15.72
N GLU A 10 7.57 -10.59 16.68
CA GLU A 10 7.37 -9.53 17.68
C GLU A 10 7.21 -8.15 17.06
N ILE A 11 8.01 -7.81 16.03
CA ILE A 11 7.90 -6.56 15.29
C ILE A 11 6.53 -6.45 14.60
N ILE A 12 6.06 -7.51 13.95
CA ILE A 12 4.76 -7.56 13.30
C ILE A 12 3.65 -7.38 14.35
N GLU A 13 3.69 -8.09 15.46
CA GLU A 13 2.69 -8.01 16.53
C GLU A 13 2.63 -6.60 17.15
N ASN A 14 3.78 -5.98 17.42
CA ASN A 14 3.86 -4.60 17.90
C ASN A 14 3.28 -3.59 16.89
N SER A 15 3.51 -3.79 15.60
CA SER A 15 2.95 -2.94 14.54
C SER A 15 1.43 -3.14 14.42
N LEU A 16 0.93 -4.37 14.56
CA LEU A 16 -0.51 -4.67 14.53
C LEU A 16 -1.27 -3.99 15.67
N GLN A 17 -0.65 -3.81 16.85
CA GLN A 17 -1.26 -3.10 17.97
C GLN A 17 -1.53 -1.61 17.67
N LYS A 18 -0.73 -1.01 16.78
CA LYS A 18 -0.83 0.40 16.35
C LYS A 18 -1.58 0.54 15.03
N ALA A 19 -1.90 -0.58 14.39
CA ALA A 19 -2.48 -0.58 13.06
C ALA A 19 -3.94 -0.15 13.08
N ILE A 20 -4.29 0.73 12.16
CA ILE A 20 -5.61 1.30 11.97
C ILE A 20 -6.30 0.68 10.74
N SER A 21 -7.62 0.80 10.67
CA SER A 21 -8.39 0.45 9.47
C SER A 21 -8.17 1.47 8.35
N TYR A 22 -8.57 1.13 7.13
CA TYR A 22 -8.52 2.07 6.01
C TYR A 22 -9.37 3.32 6.27
N SER A 23 -10.55 3.19 6.86
CA SER A 23 -11.42 4.33 7.20
C SER A 23 -10.77 5.26 8.23
N GLU A 24 -10.16 4.69 9.29
CA GLU A 24 -9.42 5.48 10.28
C GLU A 24 -8.21 6.19 9.66
N TYR A 25 -7.49 5.52 8.75
CA TYR A 25 -6.40 6.16 8.00
C TYR A 25 -6.89 7.34 7.14
N ARG A 26 -8.05 7.21 6.48
CA ARG A 26 -8.65 8.31 5.70
C ARG A 26 -9.02 9.50 6.58
N ILE A 27 -9.51 9.24 7.80
CA ILE A 27 -9.81 10.27 8.81
C ILE A 27 -8.51 10.94 9.26
N LEU A 28 -7.51 10.16 9.67
CA LEU A 28 -6.19 10.67 10.10
C LEU A 28 -5.55 11.59 9.04
N VAL A 29 -5.53 11.13 7.78
CA VAL A 29 -4.98 11.95 6.68
C VAL A 29 -5.75 13.26 6.56
N LYS A 30 -7.09 13.24 6.64
CA LYS A 30 -7.91 14.44 6.55
C LYS A 30 -7.65 15.41 7.70
N GLU A 31 -7.61 14.92 8.93
CA GLU A 31 -7.35 15.73 10.14
C GLU A 31 -5.98 16.42 10.05
N LEU A 32 -4.94 15.69 9.66
CA LEU A 32 -3.61 16.25 9.44
C LEU A 32 -3.60 17.33 8.36
N LEU A 33 -4.31 17.12 7.26
CA LEU A 33 -4.43 18.12 6.19
C LEU A 33 -5.19 19.37 6.65
N ASP A 34 -6.23 19.23 7.47
CA ASP A 34 -6.97 20.36 8.05
C ASP A 34 -6.06 21.17 9.01
N GLU A 35 -5.03 20.54 9.61
CA GLU A 35 -3.98 21.19 10.40
C GLU A 35 -2.79 21.72 9.57
N GLY A 36 -2.81 21.58 8.25
CA GLY A 36 -1.69 21.96 7.38
C GLY A 36 -0.48 21.02 7.50
N LYS A 37 -0.70 19.75 7.84
CA LYS A 37 0.33 18.75 8.05
C LYS A 37 0.17 17.55 7.09
N SER A 38 1.26 16.81 6.91
CA SER A 38 1.28 15.50 6.27
C SER A 38 1.48 14.39 7.31
N THR A 39 1.33 13.12 6.92
CA THR A 39 1.77 11.98 7.74
C THR A 39 3.30 11.91 7.81
N GLY A 40 3.80 11.22 8.83
CA GLY A 40 5.22 11.01 9.06
C GLY A 40 5.86 12.12 9.92
N LEU A 41 7.10 11.86 10.33
CA LEU A 41 7.83 12.72 11.26
C LEU A 41 8.38 14.00 10.60
N SER A 42 8.65 13.93 9.30
CA SER A 42 9.15 15.08 8.52
C SER A 42 7.98 15.87 7.95
N GLN A 43 8.05 17.20 8.04
CA GLN A 43 7.05 18.11 7.50
C GLN A 43 7.71 19.06 6.51
N SER A 44 7.05 19.31 5.39
CA SER A 44 7.42 20.35 4.41
C SER A 44 6.23 20.71 3.54
N ASP A 45 6.29 21.86 2.87
CA ASP A 45 5.25 22.28 1.93
C ASP A 45 5.07 21.27 0.79
N ASP A 46 6.15 20.65 0.32
CA ASP A 46 6.10 19.62 -0.72
C ASP A 46 5.32 18.39 -0.24
N LEU A 47 5.61 17.88 0.97
CA LEU A 47 4.91 16.72 1.54
C LEU A 47 3.43 17.04 1.78
N LEU A 48 3.11 18.23 2.26
CA LEU A 48 1.74 18.70 2.42
C LEU A 48 1.01 18.76 1.07
N ASN A 49 1.63 19.38 0.05
CA ASN A 49 1.05 19.49 -1.29
C ASN A 49 0.81 18.12 -1.94
N TYR A 50 1.77 17.18 -1.80
CA TYR A 50 1.57 15.80 -2.24
C TYR A 50 0.42 15.12 -1.49
N SER A 51 0.30 15.31 -0.18
CA SER A 51 -0.77 14.72 0.63
C SER A 51 -2.14 15.27 0.24
N LEU A 52 -2.27 16.58 0.00
CA LEU A 52 -3.50 17.22 -0.52
C LEU A 52 -3.93 16.65 -1.87
N LEU A 53 -2.97 16.45 -2.78
CA LEU A 53 -3.22 15.85 -4.09
C LEU A 53 -3.65 14.39 -3.96
N ASN A 54 -2.99 13.65 -3.09
CA ASN A 54 -3.24 12.23 -2.85
C ASN A 54 -4.58 11.99 -2.17
N ASP A 55 -5.01 12.84 -1.24
CA ASP A 55 -6.35 12.76 -0.65
C ASP A 55 -7.43 12.90 -1.71
N LYS A 56 -7.30 13.86 -2.63
CA LYS A 56 -8.23 14.00 -3.77
C LYS A 56 -8.25 12.75 -4.66
N ARG A 57 -7.07 12.12 -4.90
CA ARG A 57 -6.97 10.88 -5.68
C ARG A 57 -7.70 9.74 -4.99
N MET A 58 -7.40 9.50 -3.72
CA MET A 58 -8.05 8.44 -2.93
C MET A 58 -9.57 8.65 -2.88
N LYS A 59 -10.04 9.87 -2.59
CA LYS A 59 -11.47 10.20 -2.57
C LYS A 59 -12.20 9.89 -3.89
N ARG A 60 -11.52 10.10 -5.02
CA ARG A 60 -12.05 9.71 -6.33
C ARG A 60 -12.08 8.20 -6.49
N LEU A 61 -10.97 7.51 -6.16
CA LEU A 61 -10.83 6.06 -6.32
C LEU A 61 -11.78 5.29 -5.40
N ASP A 62 -11.99 5.74 -4.17
CA ASP A 62 -12.97 5.18 -3.24
C ASP A 62 -14.37 5.07 -3.86
N LYS A 63 -14.71 6.04 -4.75
CA LYS A 63 -16.02 6.10 -5.43
C LYS A 63 -16.05 5.33 -6.74
N THR A 64 -14.92 5.18 -7.42
CA THR A 64 -14.90 4.73 -8.82
C THR A 64 -14.30 3.36 -9.06
N ILE A 65 -13.49 2.85 -8.12
CA ILE A 65 -12.91 1.50 -8.23
C ILE A 65 -14.02 0.45 -8.12
N LYS A 66 -13.97 -0.49 -9.05
CA LYS A 66 -14.80 -1.69 -9.04
C LYS A 66 -13.89 -2.91 -9.01
N VAL A 67 -14.23 -3.88 -8.18
CA VAL A 67 -13.56 -5.18 -8.17
C VAL A 67 -14.15 -6.02 -9.30
N SER A 68 -13.29 -6.65 -10.09
CA SER A 68 -13.71 -7.49 -11.22
C SER A 68 -14.32 -8.81 -10.72
N GLU A 69 -15.23 -9.39 -11.51
CA GLU A 69 -15.82 -10.70 -11.20
C GLU A 69 -14.74 -11.80 -11.09
N GLU A 70 -13.69 -11.73 -11.90
CA GLU A 70 -12.54 -12.63 -11.82
C GLU A 70 -11.82 -12.52 -10.47
N THR A 71 -11.59 -11.28 -10.01
CA THR A 71 -10.99 -11.02 -8.69
C THR A 71 -11.87 -11.58 -7.57
N ILE A 72 -13.18 -11.30 -7.61
CA ILE A 72 -14.15 -11.81 -6.63
C ILE A 72 -14.16 -13.35 -6.62
N ALA A 73 -14.10 -13.98 -7.79
CA ALA A 73 -14.05 -15.44 -7.89
C ALA A 73 -12.80 -16.01 -7.19
N LYS A 74 -11.61 -15.43 -7.45
CA LYS A 74 -10.35 -15.85 -6.82
C LYS A 74 -10.34 -15.63 -5.30
N LEU A 75 -10.94 -14.53 -4.83
CA LEU A 75 -11.04 -14.24 -3.39
C LEU A 75 -11.87 -15.28 -2.63
N LYS A 76 -12.83 -15.96 -3.28
CA LYS A 76 -13.61 -17.04 -2.65
C LYS A 76 -12.75 -18.22 -2.21
N ASP A 77 -11.53 -18.36 -2.72
CA ASP A 77 -10.62 -19.42 -2.32
C ASP A 77 -9.88 -19.11 -1.01
N VAL A 78 -9.90 -17.89 -0.55
CA VAL A 78 -9.38 -17.50 0.77
C VAL A 78 -10.38 -17.91 1.85
N LYS A 79 -10.17 -19.10 2.44
CA LYS A 79 -11.04 -19.70 3.46
C LYS A 79 -10.59 -19.40 4.89
N GLU A 80 -9.28 -19.24 5.08
CA GLU A 80 -8.70 -18.97 6.39
C GLU A 80 -8.55 -17.46 6.63
N PRO A 81 -8.67 -17.01 7.88
CA PRO A 81 -8.47 -15.61 8.21
C PRO A 81 -7.06 -15.12 7.86
N GLN A 82 -6.99 -13.97 7.20
CA GLN A 82 -5.75 -13.26 6.86
C GLN A 82 -5.81 -11.82 7.35
N THR A 83 -4.67 -11.29 7.75
CA THR A 83 -4.48 -9.86 7.96
C THR A 83 -3.55 -9.31 6.88
N TRP A 84 -4.03 -8.33 6.14
CA TRP A 84 -3.22 -7.58 5.18
C TRP A 84 -2.71 -6.31 5.85
N LEU A 85 -1.48 -6.37 6.37
CA LEU A 85 -0.82 -5.23 7.00
C LEU A 85 -0.09 -4.42 5.94
N VAL A 86 -0.41 -3.13 5.82
CA VAL A 86 0.18 -2.25 4.80
C VAL A 86 0.92 -1.09 5.45
N LEU A 87 2.21 -0.97 5.13
CA LEU A 87 3.02 0.21 5.41
C LEU A 87 2.75 1.28 4.36
N THR A 88 2.42 2.48 4.80
CA THR A 88 2.02 3.59 3.92
C THR A 88 2.39 4.95 4.48
N GLU A 89 2.19 6.01 3.65
CA GLU A 89 2.22 7.42 4.03
C GLU A 89 1.27 8.23 3.14
N GLY A 90 0.70 9.32 3.67
CA GLY A 90 -0.24 10.19 2.95
C GLY A 90 0.39 10.92 1.76
N TRP A 91 1.67 11.26 1.84
CA TRP A 91 2.41 11.92 0.77
C TRP A 91 2.82 10.96 -0.36
N CYS A 92 2.66 9.65 -0.21
CA CYS A 92 3.07 8.68 -1.22
C CYS A 92 2.06 8.56 -2.37
N GLY A 93 2.45 8.95 -3.59
CA GLY A 93 1.59 8.89 -4.77
C GLY A 93 1.21 7.47 -5.20
N ASP A 94 2.11 6.49 -5.04
CA ASP A 94 1.81 5.08 -5.31
C ASP A 94 0.81 4.52 -4.29
N ALA A 95 0.96 4.89 -2.99
CA ALA A 95 0.00 4.51 -1.97
C ALA A 95 -1.40 5.06 -2.29
N ALA A 96 -1.49 6.32 -2.70
CA ALA A 96 -2.77 6.94 -3.05
C ALA A 96 -3.49 6.28 -4.23
N GLN A 97 -2.76 5.66 -5.15
CA GLN A 97 -3.33 4.93 -6.28
C GLN A 97 -3.70 3.48 -5.92
N ASN A 98 -2.95 2.86 -5.02
CA ASN A 98 -3.08 1.44 -4.76
C ASN A 98 -3.96 1.10 -3.53
N LEU A 99 -3.90 1.90 -2.46
CA LEU A 99 -4.64 1.61 -1.21
C LEU A 99 -6.16 1.51 -1.40
N PRO A 100 -6.83 2.41 -2.15
CA PRO A 100 -8.27 2.27 -2.38
C PRO A 100 -8.63 0.96 -3.09
N VAL A 101 -7.77 0.50 -4.02
CA VAL A 101 -7.96 -0.78 -4.73
C VAL A 101 -7.79 -1.95 -3.77
N ILE A 102 -6.72 -1.95 -2.97
CA ILE A 102 -6.44 -2.97 -1.96
C ILE A 102 -7.59 -3.07 -0.96
N ASN A 103 -8.11 -1.92 -0.51
CA ASN A 103 -9.25 -1.87 0.41
C ASN A 103 -10.51 -2.50 -0.21
N LYS A 104 -10.82 -2.14 -1.46
CA LYS A 104 -11.96 -2.72 -2.17
C LYS A 104 -11.84 -4.23 -2.35
N ILE A 105 -10.65 -4.74 -2.66
CA ILE A 105 -10.39 -6.17 -2.74
C ILE A 105 -10.62 -6.84 -1.36
N ALA A 106 -10.10 -6.25 -0.28
CA ALA A 106 -10.25 -6.81 1.06
C ALA A 106 -11.73 -6.82 1.52
N GLU A 107 -12.53 -5.83 1.14
CA GLU A 107 -13.97 -5.76 1.45
C GLU A 107 -14.79 -6.91 0.82
N GLU A 108 -14.31 -7.53 -0.27
CA GLU A 108 -15.01 -8.63 -0.97
C GLU A 108 -14.91 -9.99 -0.24
N ASN A 109 -14.06 -10.12 0.79
CA ASN A 109 -13.95 -11.36 1.57
C ASN A 109 -13.74 -11.07 3.05
N SER A 110 -14.72 -11.46 3.88
CA SER A 110 -14.71 -11.23 5.34
C SER A 110 -13.55 -11.91 6.09
N ASN A 111 -12.87 -12.89 5.47
CA ASN A 111 -11.66 -13.50 6.02
C ASN A 111 -10.43 -12.59 5.88
N ILE A 112 -10.50 -11.51 5.10
CA ILE A 112 -9.38 -10.58 4.89
C ILE A 112 -9.61 -9.31 5.71
N LYS A 113 -8.70 -9.02 6.62
CA LYS A 113 -8.69 -7.78 7.41
C LYS A 113 -7.57 -6.87 6.95
N LEU A 114 -7.92 -5.73 6.35
CA LEU A 114 -6.94 -4.70 5.98
C LEU A 114 -6.59 -3.84 7.20
N LYS A 115 -5.31 -3.71 7.47
CA LYS A 115 -4.72 -2.88 8.52
C LYS A 115 -3.58 -2.05 7.96
N LEU A 116 -3.50 -0.79 8.37
CA LEU A 116 -2.48 0.15 7.90
C LEU A 116 -1.63 0.68 9.05
N VAL A 117 -0.35 0.88 8.78
CA VAL A 117 0.59 1.54 9.67
C VAL A 117 1.40 2.58 8.91
N LEU A 118 1.76 3.69 9.55
CA LEU A 118 2.64 4.69 8.96
C LEU A 118 4.07 4.16 8.93
N ARG A 119 4.73 4.24 7.77
CA ARG A 119 6.09 3.72 7.55
C ARG A 119 7.09 4.35 8.49
N ASP A 120 7.03 5.67 8.65
CA ASP A 120 8.04 6.42 9.41
C ASP A 120 7.95 6.17 10.92
N GLU A 121 6.81 5.64 11.39
CA GLU A 121 6.60 5.19 12.76
C GLU A 121 6.89 3.70 12.96
N ASN A 122 7.13 2.94 11.87
CA ASN A 122 7.33 1.49 11.87
C ASN A 122 8.57 1.08 11.06
N LEU A 123 9.70 1.76 11.29
CA LEU A 123 10.92 1.55 10.50
C LEU A 123 11.52 0.14 10.68
N GLU A 124 11.42 -0.46 11.87
CA GLU A 124 11.90 -1.84 12.08
C GLU A 124 11.09 -2.85 11.25
N LEU A 125 9.76 -2.64 11.13
CA LEU A 125 8.93 -3.45 10.25
C LEU A 125 9.33 -3.22 8.79
N MET A 126 9.46 -1.95 8.37
CA MET A 126 9.83 -1.61 7.00
C MET A 126 11.18 -2.20 6.59
N ASP A 127 12.17 -2.20 7.49
CA ASP A 127 13.51 -2.77 7.24
C ASP A 127 13.49 -4.29 7.07
N GLY A 128 12.47 -4.95 7.57
CA GLY A 128 12.22 -6.37 7.31
C GLY A 128 11.66 -6.69 5.93
N PHE A 129 11.14 -5.69 5.20
CA PHE A 129 10.40 -5.88 3.94
C PHE A 129 10.81 -4.89 2.84
N LEU A 130 12.09 -4.61 2.74
CA LEU A 130 12.65 -3.71 1.71
C LEU A 130 12.35 -4.20 0.29
N THR A 131 12.22 -3.26 -0.64
CA THR A 131 12.13 -3.54 -2.08
C THR A 131 13.40 -3.03 -2.76
N ASN A 132 14.22 -3.93 -3.29
CA ASN A 132 15.53 -3.61 -3.88
C ASN A 132 16.41 -2.75 -2.94
N GLY A 133 16.42 -3.09 -1.65
CA GLY A 133 17.17 -2.37 -0.61
C GLY A 133 16.55 -1.05 -0.15
N GLY A 134 15.42 -0.63 -0.72
CA GLY A 134 14.74 0.63 -0.40
C GLY A 134 13.49 0.44 0.45
N ARG A 135 13.19 1.42 1.32
CA ARG A 135 11.98 1.54 2.15
C ARG A 135 10.78 2.00 1.32
N SER A 136 10.46 1.24 0.26
CA SER A 136 9.44 1.61 -0.73
C SER A 136 8.03 1.29 -0.23
N ILE A 137 7.10 2.20 -0.42
CA ILE A 137 5.68 2.10 -0.02
C ILE A 137 4.75 2.41 -1.20
N PRO A 138 3.49 1.87 -1.18
CA PRO A 138 2.92 1.01 -0.15
C PRO A 138 3.59 -0.36 -0.12
N LYS A 139 3.69 -0.98 1.07
CA LYS A 139 4.17 -2.34 1.22
C LYS A 139 3.13 -3.17 1.95
N LEU A 140 2.51 -4.10 1.25
CA LEU A 140 1.55 -5.06 1.80
C LEU A 140 2.29 -6.29 2.29
N ILE A 141 1.97 -6.73 3.50
CA ILE A 141 2.43 -7.94 4.14
C ILE A 141 1.18 -8.77 4.48
N ALA A 142 0.94 -9.84 3.74
CA ALA A 142 -0.15 -10.74 4.02
C ALA A 142 0.26 -11.71 5.13
N LEU A 143 -0.56 -11.79 6.18
CA LEU A 143 -0.33 -12.60 7.37
C LEU A 143 -1.45 -13.64 7.51
N ASP A 144 -1.11 -14.84 7.95
CA ASP A 144 -2.08 -15.85 8.36
C ASP A 144 -2.64 -15.56 9.78
N LYS A 145 -3.52 -16.42 10.26
CA LYS A 145 -4.14 -16.33 11.59
C LYS A 145 -3.14 -16.32 12.76
N ASP A 146 -1.92 -16.82 12.55
CA ASP A 146 -0.85 -16.90 13.56
C ASP A 146 0.18 -15.77 13.38
N ASN A 147 -0.14 -14.74 12.59
CA ASN A 147 0.72 -13.61 12.21
C ASN A 147 2.00 -14.02 11.45
N LYS A 148 2.00 -15.19 10.81
CA LYS A 148 3.08 -15.61 9.94
C LYS A 148 2.91 -15.00 8.56
N VAL A 149 4.01 -14.51 7.99
CA VAL A 149 4.00 -13.93 6.64
C VAL A 149 3.70 -15.00 5.59
N ILE A 150 2.62 -14.81 4.86
CA ILE A 150 2.21 -15.66 3.73
C ILE A 150 2.85 -15.13 2.44
N ASN A 151 2.71 -13.82 2.21
CA ASN A 151 3.16 -13.18 0.99
C ASN A 151 3.40 -11.68 1.20
N THR A 152 4.05 -11.02 0.23
CA THR A 152 4.23 -9.57 0.22
C THR A 152 3.98 -8.98 -1.15
N TRP A 153 3.53 -7.71 -1.20
CA TRP A 153 3.33 -6.98 -2.44
C TRP A 153 3.73 -5.50 -2.29
N GLY A 154 4.08 -4.89 -3.40
CA GLY A 154 4.35 -3.45 -3.50
C GLY A 154 5.80 -3.13 -3.87
N PRO A 155 6.10 -1.85 -4.12
CA PRO A 155 5.20 -0.70 -3.95
C PRO A 155 4.22 -0.48 -5.12
N ARG A 156 4.39 -1.18 -6.24
CA ARG A 156 3.64 -0.96 -7.49
C ARG A 156 3.22 -2.28 -8.12
N PRO A 157 2.15 -2.30 -8.92
CA PRO A 157 1.88 -3.43 -9.79
C PRO A 157 3.00 -3.63 -10.82
N VAL A 158 3.12 -4.84 -11.34
CA VAL A 158 4.26 -5.27 -12.20
C VAL A 158 4.48 -4.32 -13.37
N VAL A 159 3.42 -3.89 -14.06
CA VAL A 159 3.54 -2.98 -15.22
C VAL A 159 4.12 -1.63 -14.81
N ALA A 160 3.60 -1.01 -13.74
CA ALA A 160 4.12 0.26 -13.25
C ALA A 160 5.56 0.13 -12.71
N THR A 161 5.89 -1.01 -12.10
CA THR A 161 7.26 -1.33 -11.66
C THR A 161 8.21 -1.37 -12.86
N LYS A 162 7.80 -2.02 -13.96
CA LYS A 162 8.59 -2.06 -15.19
C LYS A 162 8.77 -0.67 -15.81
N MET A 163 7.70 0.11 -15.93
CA MET A 163 7.78 1.51 -16.43
C MET A 163 8.82 2.33 -15.66
N VAL A 164 8.79 2.25 -14.32
CA VAL A 164 9.74 2.96 -13.45
C VAL A 164 11.18 2.45 -13.63
N ALA A 165 11.35 1.14 -13.77
CA ALA A 165 12.67 0.53 -13.95
C ALA A 165 13.29 0.94 -15.32
N ASP A 166 12.50 0.83 -16.39
CA ASP A 166 12.92 1.18 -17.75
C ASP A 166 13.31 2.66 -17.82
N TYR A 167 12.46 3.56 -17.27
CA TYR A 167 12.75 4.98 -17.27
C TYR A 167 14.03 5.33 -16.48
N LYS A 168 14.23 4.71 -15.32
CA LYS A 168 15.45 4.91 -14.54
C LYS A 168 16.70 4.39 -15.23
N ALA A 169 16.59 3.28 -15.96
CA ALA A 169 17.70 2.72 -16.73
C ALA A 169 18.16 3.68 -17.84
N GLU A 170 17.21 4.39 -18.46
CA GLU A 170 17.47 5.33 -19.55
C GLU A 170 17.90 6.73 -19.05
N HIS A 171 17.25 7.24 -17.99
CA HIS A 171 17.39 8.64 -17.55
C HIS A 171 18.06 8.80 -16.16
N GLY A 172 18.39 7.70 -15.48
CA GLY A 172 19.04 7.69 -14.15
C GLY A 172 18.08 7.99 -12.99
N SER A 173 17.14 8.94 -13.15
CA SER A 173 16.20 9.36 -12.11
C SER A 173 14.81 9.64 -12.68
N LEU A 174 13.80 9.69 -11.79
CA LEU A 174 12.43 10.02 -12.19
C LEU A 174 12.21 11.53 -12.13
N ASP A 175 11.97 12.15 -13.27
CA ASP A 175 11.61 13.56 -13.35
C ASP A 175 10.11 13.82 -13.12
N ALA A 176 9.71 15.08 -13.19
CA ALA A 176 8.33 15.51 -12.97
C ALA A 176 7.38 15.04 -14.08
N GLU A 177 7.86 14.97 -15.33
CA GLU A 177 7.07 14.54 -16.48
C GLU A 177 6.74 13.05 -16.37
N PHE A 178 7.74 12.20 -16.13
CA PHE A 178 7.50 10.78 -15.91
C PHE A 178 6.59 10.51 -14.72
N LYS A 179 6.78 11.23 -13.60
CA LYS A 179 5.88 11.10 -12.45
C LYS A 179 4.43 11.42 -12.81
N LYS A 180 4.19 12.41 -13.67
CA LYS A 180 2.86 12.73 -14.20
C LYS A 180 2.33 11.61 -15.10
N ASP A 181 3.15 11.08 -16.01
CA ASP A 181 2.76 10.01 -16.93
C ASP A 181 2.42 8.72 -16.19
N LEU A 182 3.16 8.39 -15.14
CA LEU A 182 2.82 7.29 -14.25
C LEU A 182 1.42 7.46 -13.61
N GLN A 183 1.06 8.68 -13.20
CA GLN A 183 -0.29 8.95 -12.67
C GLN A 183 -1.36 8.84 -13.76
N VAL A 184 -1.07 9.26 -14.98
CA VAL A 184 -1.97 9.06 -16.14
C VAL A 184 -2.18 7.58 -16.42
N TRP A 185 -1.10 6.78 -16.36
CA TRP A 185 -1.19 5.33 -16.48
C TRP A 185 -2.12 4.71 -15.43
N TYR A 186 -1.92 5.03 -14.14
CA TYR A 186 -2.81 4.56 -13.08
C TYR A 186 -4.28 4.90 -13.32
N ASN A 187 -4.55 6.13 -13.80
CA ASN A 187 -5.90 6.57 -14.09
C ASN A 187 -6.55 5.77 -15.23
N LYS A 188 -5.77 5.37 -16.24
CA LYS A 188 -6.23 4.54 -17.35
C LYS A 188 -6.41 3.09 -16.95
N ASN A 189 -5.50 2.56 -16.13
CA ASN A 189 -5.52 1.17 -15.66
C ASN A 189 -6.65 0.89 -14.66
N LYS A 190 -7.16 1.89 -13.94
CA LYS A 190 -8.30 1.81 -13.00
C LYS A 190 -8.15 0.70 -11.94
N GLY A 191 -6.91 0.35 -11.58
CA GLY A 191 -6.60 -0.66 -10.57
C GLY A 191 -6.63 -2.11 -11.05
N GLU A 192 -6.81 -2.37 -12.35
CA GLU A 192 -6.86 -3.72 -12.92
C GLU A 192 -5.59 -4.50 -12.61
N ASN A 193 -4.40 -3.94 -12.89
CA ASN A 193 -3.14 -4.64 -12.60
C ASN A 193 -2.88 -4.84 -11.10
N VAL A 194 -3.40 -3.97 -10.24
CA VAL A 194 -3.33 -4.20 -8.79
C VAL A 194 -4.15 -5.42 -8.40
N GLN A 195 -5.37 -5.54 -8.93
CA GLN A 195 -6.25 -6.69 -8.71
C GLN A 195 -5.61 -7.99 -9.19
N GLU A 196 -5.09 -8.02 -10.42
CA GLU A 196 -4.38 -9.15 -11.00
C GLU A 196 -3.19 -9.59 -10.14
N ASN A 197 -2.34 -8.64 -9.74
CA ASN A 197 -1.15 -8.94 -8.98
C ASN A 197 -1.48 -9.43 -7.56
N ILE A 198 -2.42 -8.80 -6.86
CA ILE A 198 -2.80 -9.20 -5.51
C ILE A 198 -3.45 -10.59 -5.53
N THR A 199 -4.37 -10.85 -6.46
CA THR A 199 -5.01 -12.17 -6.57
C THR A 199 -4.04 -13.27 -6.98
N SER A 200 -2.96 -12.96 -7.70
CA SER A 200 -1.91 -13.93 -8.01
C SER A 200 -1.13 -14.40 -6.77
N LEU A 201 -1.20 -13.65 -5.67
CA LEU A 201 -0.55 -13.98 -4.40
C LEU A 201 -1.44 -14.84 -3.49
N LEU A 202 -2.73 -14.92 -3.78
CA LEU A 202 -3.67 -15.74 -3.02
C LEU A 202 -3.40 -17.23 -3.33
N LYS A 203 -3.12 -18.00 -2.29
CA LYS A 203 -2.93 -19.45 -2.37
C LYS A 203 -3.82 -20.13 -1.36
#